data_e34fefd64550f2e15bed2e6f8cc81bcc
#
_entry.id   e34fefd64550f2e15bed2e6f8cc81bcc
#
_cell.length_a   1.000
_cell.length_b   1.000
_cell.length_c   1.000
_cell.angle_alpha   90.00
_cell.angle_beta   90.00
_cell.angle_gamma   90.00
#
_symmetry.space_group_name_H-M   'P 1'
#
loop_
_entity.id
_entity.type
_entity.pdbx_description
1 polymer ?
#
loop_
_entity_poly.entity_id
_entity_poly.type
_entity_poly.pdbx_seq_one_letter_code
_entity_poly.pdbx_strand_id
1 'polypeptide(L)'
;MIDYEISDIRKFTKMVAPTADFDGAYTFYYDETNNIKKFYVRENDFNYTFTANFVLGGLVHLGQAPNVQPLIDSFKLQKTATEVKFKHIASGQFLDCLKSEKLKLYLQFLRDNDLYVHYSSLNILYWSLVDIVDSAIVSSDAAQQLGPQFSNHLKNDLYKLSRLEIDAVIDLFYRYEYPNIKSDSVLPFIEELTSLFDAYIDTPEFHFGLESLRQILKEAKKKGSLPFIQDEDDYILLKDLSHFYLRPIYLFKNSIHIFDNEDSISETLKDYKILDGEDEIKNYTFVDSKTEQLIQLSDVFVGLIGKLTNYLNTSTREKIDNDFQTLTATQQSNIDLLIQVIDKSHNKNIGFLHNTDSFEEMSKMDRIRENRKNNAL
;
A
#
# COMPACT_ATOMS: atom_id res chain seq x y z
N MET A 1 18.95 17.53 -11.96
CA MET A 1 18.74 16.09 -12.24
C MET A 1 19.50 15.34 -11.17
N ILE A 2 18.85 14.43 -10.47
CA ILE A 2 19.38 13.66 -9.33
C ILE A 2 19.75 12.27 -9.87
N ASP A 3 21.01 11.87 -9.75
CA ASP A 3 21.43 10.52 -10.10
C ASP A 3 20.87 9.53 -9.07
N TYR A 4 20.03 8.61 -9.51
CA TYR A 4 19.37 7.60 -8.70
C TYR A 4 19.93 6.21 -9.03
N GLU A 5 20.96 5.80 -8.28
CA GLU A 5 21.64 4.52 -8.48
C GLU A 5 20.83 3.37 -7.86
N ILE A 6 20.52 2.35 -8.64
CA ILE A 6 19.61 1.28 -8.26
C ILE A 6 20.27 -0.06 -7.93
N SER A 7 21.55 -0.23 -8.26
CA SER A 7 22.22 -1.54 -8.19
C SER A 7 22.18 -2.13 -6.78
N ASP A 8 22.49 -1.34 -5.75
CA ASP A 8 22.47 -1.82 -4.35
C ASP A 8 21.06 -2.03 -3.84
N ILE A 9 20.11 -1.15 -4.18
CA ILE A 9 18.69 -1.26 -3.80
C ILE A 9 18.12 -2.55 -4.41
N ARG A 10 18.36 -2.80 -5.70
CA ARG A 10 17.94 -4.02 -6.37
C ARG A 10 18.57 -5.28 -5.76
N LYS A 11 19.88 -5.24 -5.48
CA LYS A 11 20.60 -6.35 -4.86
C LYS A 11 20.01 -6.70 -3.49
N PHE A 12 19.74 -5.70 -2.66
CA PHE A 12 19.09 -5.90 -1.36
C PHE A 12 17.68 -6.48 -1.51
N THR A 13 16.86 -5.95 -2.42
CA THR A 13 15.50 -6.44 -2.65
C THR A 13 15.49 -7.89 -3.15
N LYS A 14 16.41 -8.26 -4.05
CA LYS A 14 16.58 -9.66 -4.49
C LYS A 14 17.01 -10.60 -3.37
N MET A 15 17.81 -10.11 -2.42
CA MET A 15 18.21 -10.90 -1.25
C MET A 15 17.02 -11.16 -0.30
N VAL A 16 16.15 -10.17 -0.13
CA VAL A 16 14.96 -10.28 0.73
C VAL A 16 13.82 -11.08 0.07
N ALA A 17 13.70 -11.00 -1.26
CA ALA A 17 12.68 -11.70 -2.05
C ALA A 17 13.33 -12.57 -3.15
N PRO A 18 14.06 -13.66 -2.77
CA PRO A 18 14.89 -14.41 -3.71
C PRO A 18 14.09 -15.22 -4.76
N THR A 19 12.80 -15.43 -4.54
CA THR A 19 11.92 -16.14 -5.48
C THR A 19 11.19 -15.22 -6.45
N ALA A 20 11.33 -13.88 -6.29
CA ALA A 20 10.74 -12.90 -7.20
C ALA A 20 11.60 -12.80 -8.48
N ASP A 21 10.95 -12.92 -9.63
CA ASP A 21 11.61 -12.70 -10.92
C ASP A 21 11.57 -11.21 -11.30
N PHE A 22 12.54 -10.45 -10.77
CA PHE A 22 12.72 -9.03 -11.10
C PHE A 22 13.49 -8.79 -12.42
N ASP A 23 14.01 -9.84 -13.05
CA ASP A 23 14.75 -9.74 -14.32
C ASP A 23 13.91 -10.14 -15.54
N GLY A 24 12.70 -10.65 -15.32
CA GLY A 24 11.76 -10.99 -16.38
C GLY A 24 11.36 -9.78 -17.23
N ALA A 25 11.07 -10.05 -18.49
CA ALA A 25 10.57 -9.03 -19.43
C ALA A 25 9.04 -9.04 -19.45
N TYR A 26 8.45 -8.08 -18.79
CA TYR A 26 7.02 -7.88 -18.68
C TYR A 26 6.59 -6.58 -19.36
N THR A 27 5.29 -6.41 -19.60
CA THR A 27 4.68 -5.11 -19.88
C THR A 27 3.65 -4.81 -18.81
N PHE A 28 3.88 -3.76 -18.05
CA PHE A 28 3.04 -3.30 -16.95
C PHE A 28 2.20 -2.10 -17.38
N TYR A 29 0.93 -2.10 -17.03
CA TYR A 29 -0.01 -0.98 -17.19
C TYR A 29 -0.47 -0.52 -15.81
N TYR A 30 -0.43 0.80 -15.58
CA TYR A 30 -0.68 1.38 -14.27
C TYR A 30 -1.78 2.41 -14.32
N ASP A 31 -2.61 2.37 -13.31
CA ASP A 31 -3.48 3.45 -12.88
C ASP A 31 -3.38 3.55 -11.35
N GLU A 32 -3.94 4.58 -10.74
CA GLU A 32 -3.91 4.75 -9.31
C GLU A 32 -5.29 5.07 -8.73
N THR A 33 -5.43 4.87 -7.43
CA THR A 33 -6.58 5.30 -6.67
C THR A 33 -6.18 5.87 -5.31
N ASN A 34 -7.01 6.77 -4.78
CA ASN A 34 -6.74 7.50 -3.55
C ASN A 34 -5.41 8.28 -3.60
N ASN A 35 -5.09 8.85 -4.75
CA ASN A 35 -3.89 9.65 -4.95
C ASN A 35 -3.99 10.96 -4.15
N ILE A 36 -3.41 10.93 -2.94
CA ILE A 36 -3.18 12.11 -2.13
C ILE A 36 -1.82 12.67 -2.49
N LYS A 37 -1.77 13.85 -3.10
CA LYS A 37 -0.50 14.47 -3.50
C LYS A 37 0.45 14.71 -2.33
N LYS A 38 -0.11 14.95 -1.14
CA LYS A 38 0.62 15.23 0.09
C LYS A 38 -0.25 14.85 1.30
N PHE A 39 0.33 14.21 2.31
CA PHE A 39 -0.35 13.92 3.57
C PHE A 39 0.29 14.69 4.72
N TYR A 40 -0.50 15.38 5.51
CA TYR A 40 -0.03 16.20 6.62
C TYR A 40 -1.04 16.28 7.76
N VAL A 41 -0.54 16.55 8.96
CA VAL A 41 -1.36 16.75 10.15
C VAL A 41 -1.80 18.21 10.26
N ARG A 42 -3.02 18.41 10.76
CA ARG A 42 -3.62 19.70 11.15
C ARG A 42 -3.92 19.68 12.64
N GLU A 43 -4.37 20.80 13.17
CA GLU A 43 -4.64 20.95 14.60
C GLU A 43 -5.57 19.88 15.19
N ASN A 44 -6.60 19.44 14.45
CA ASN A 44 -7.61 18.50 14.95
C ASN A 44 -7.86 17.31 14.03
N ASP A 45 -7.20 17.23 12.87
CA ASP A 45 -7.36 16.16 11.89
C ASP A 45 -6.13 16.00 10.99
N PHE A 46 -6.20 15.03 10.09
CA PHE A 46 -5.34 14.98 8.90
C PHE A 46 -6.02 15.71 7.73
N ASN A 47 -5.22 16.14 6.74
CA ASN A 47 -5.78 16.76 5.53
C ASN A 47 -6.57 15.81 4.64
N TYR A 48 -6.49 14.51 4.89
CA TYR A 48 -7.18 13.47 4.12
C TYR A 48 -7.55 12.28 5.01
N THR A 49 -8.50 11.44 4.56
CA THR A 49 -8.84 10.22 5.30
C THR A 49 -7.67 9.24 5.34
N PHE A 50 -7.31 8.77 6.53
CA PHE A 50 -6.23 7.81 6.76
C PHE A 50 -6.66 6.35 6.58
N THR A 51 -7.96 6.10 6.33
CA THR A 51 -8.49 4.73 6.17
C THR A 51 -8.41 4.21 4.74
N ALA A 52 -8.13 5.07 3.78
CA ALA A 52 -8.01 4.72 2.38
C ALA A 52 -6.54 4.58 1.99
N ASN A 53 -6.11 3.38 1.61
CA ASN A 53 -4.76 3.18 1.09
C ASN A 53 -4.61 3.86 -0.28
N PHE A 54 -3.45 4.47 -0.53
CA PHE A 54 -3.02 4.71 -1.90
C PHE A 54 -2.71 3.37 -2.57
N VAL A 55 -3.19 3.19 -3.78
CA VAL A 55 -2.89 1.99 -4.59
C VAL A 55 -2.44 2.43 -5.96
N LEU A 56 -1.23 2.04 -6.34
CA LEU A 56 -0.70 2.13 -7.70
C LEU A 56 -0.57 0.73 -8.26
N GLY A 57 -1.16 0.46 -9.42
CA GLY A 57 -1.09 -0.89 -10.00
C GLY A 57 -1.96 -1.05 -11.22
N GLY A 58 -2.27 -2.29 -11.56
CA GLY A 58 -3.08 -2.61 -12.72
C GLY A 58 -2.80 -3.97 -13.29
N LEU A 59 -2.62 -4.03 -14.60
CA LEU A 59 -2.45 -5.26 -15.35
C LEU A 59 -1.03 -5.45 -15.85
N VAL A 60 -0.61 -6.69 -15.97
CA VAL A 60 0.70 -7.07 -16.49
C VAL A 60 0.59 -8.33 -17.36
N HIS A 61 1.36 -8.39 -18.43
CA HIS A 61 1.47 -9.57 -19.27
C HIS A 61 2.91 -9.84 -19.71
N LEU A 62 3.12 -11.05 -20.25
CA LEU A 62 4.34 -11.46 -20.93
C LEU A 62 4.04 -11.59 -22.42
N GLY A 63 5.02 -11.23 -23.26
CA GLY A 63 4.84 -11.34 -24.72
C GLY A 63 3.72 -10.47 -25.25
N GLN A 64 2.83 -11.04 -26.06
CA GLN A 64 1.73 -10.30 -26.68
C GLN A 64 0.54 -10.16 -25.73
N ALA A 65 -0.02 -8.95 -25.62
CA ALA A 65 -1.24 -8.69 -24.88
C ALA A 65 -2.44 -9.45 -25.49
N PRO A 66 -3.33 -10.02 -24.66
CA PRO A 66 -4.58 -10.60 -25.16
C PRO A 66 -5.51 -9.50 -25.70
N ASN A 67 -6.36 -9.87 -26.66
CA ASN A 67 -7.38 -8.97 -27.17
C ASN A 67 -8.45 -8.73 -26.10
N VAL A 68 -8.55 -7.51 -25.59
CA VAL A 68 -9.51 -7.12 -24.54
C VAL A 68 -10.81 -6.51 -25.08
N GLN A 69 -10.89 -6.24 -26.38
CA GLN A 69 -12.08 -5.63 -26.98
C GLN A 69 -13.36 -6.43 -26.71
N PRO A 70 -13.41 -7.78 -26.81
CA PRO A 70 -14.62 -8.55 -26.50
C PRO A 70 -15.09 -8.38 -25.05
N LEU A 71 -14.16 -8.21 -24.10
CA LEU A 71 -14.50 -7.91 -22.70
C LEU A 71 -15.14 -6.52 -22.59
N ILE A 72 -14.53 -5.51 -23.21
CA ILE A 72 -15.04 -4.12 -23.20
C ILE A 72 -16.45 -4.06 -23.80
N ASP A 73 -16.67 -4.73 -24.93
CA ASP A 73 -17.98 -4.81 -25.58
C ASP A 73 -19.05 -5.48 -24.67
N SER A 74 -18.63 -6.48 -23.89
CA SER A 74 -19.52 -7.19 -22.95
C SER A 74 -20.06 -6.31 -21.82
N PHE A 75 -19.35 -5.22 -21.49
CA PHE A 75 -19.78 -4.27 -20.45
C PHE A 75 -21.00 -3.44 -20.88
N LYS A 76 -21.29 -3.37 -22.17
CA LYS A 76 -22.43 -2.60 -22.72
C LYS A 76 -22.51 -1.20 -22.11
N LEU A 77 -21.39 -0.47 -22.21
CA LEU A 77 -21.30 0.89 -21.68
C LEU A 77 -22.27 1.80 -22.43
N GLN A 78 -22.66 2.90 -21.78
CA GLN A 78 -23.46 3.94 -22.42
C GLN A 78 -22.68 4.55 -23.58
N LYS A 79 -23.37 4.95 -24.66
CA LYS A 79 -22.75 5.54 -25.85
C LYS A 79 -21.93 6.81 -25.58
N THR A 80 -22.19 7.47 -24.47
CA THR A 80 -21.47 8.67 -24.01
C THR A 80 -20.17 8.35 -23.26
N ALA A 81 -19.95 7.10 -22.88
CA ALA A 81 -18.71 6.68 -22.24
C ALA A 81 -17.62 6.56 -23.30
N THR A 82 -16.59 7.38 -23.19
CA THR A 82 -15.43 7.41 -24.10
C THR A 82 -14.33 6.44 -23.69
N GLU A 83 -14.40 5.89 -22.49
CA GLU A 83 -13.43 4.97 -21.89
C GLU A 83 -14.10 4.08 -20.84
N VAL A 84 -13.46 2.97 -20.48
CA VAL A 84 -13.85 2.14 -19.33
C VAL A 84 -13.27 2.78 -18.08
N LYS A 85 -14.09 2.99 -17.04
CA LYS A 85 -13.64 3.40 -15.70
C LYS A 85 -14.32 2.51 -14.65
N PHE A 86 -13.69 2.36 -13.48
CA PHE A 86 -14.22 1.55 -12.37
C PHE A 86 -15.69 1.82 -12.08
N LYS A 87 -16.08 3.10 -12.03
CA LYS A 87 -17.49 3.51 -11.80
C LYS A 87 -18.49 2.95 -12.81
N HIS A 88 -18.05 2.52 -13.99
CA HIS A 88 -18.94 1.89 -15.02
C HIS A 88 -19.10 0.38 -14.80
N ILE A 89 -18.20 -0.20 -14.01
CA ILE A 89 -18.14 -1.64 -13.73
C ILE A 89 -18.76 -1.96 -12.38
N ALA A 90 -18.38 -1.19 -11.34
CA ALA A 90 -18.87 -1.38 -9.98
C ALA A 90 -18.98 -0.04 -9.24
N SER A 91 -19.81 0.02 -8.20
CA SER A 91 -20.03 1.23 -7.40
C SER A 91 -20.40 0.88 -5.96
N GLY A 92 -20.32 1.89 -5.08
CA GLY A 92 -20.58 1.72 -3.65
C GLY A 92 -19.35 1.33 -2.85
N GLN A 93 -19.57 0.70 -1.70
CA GLN A 93 -18.50 0.16 -0.86
C GLN A 93 -18.06 -1.21 -1.40
N PHE A 94 -16.99 -1.79 -0.82
CA PHE A 94 -16.42 -3.04 -1.33
C PHE A 94 -17.46 -4.14 -1.55
N LEU A 95 -18.28 -4.44 -0.54
CA LEU A 95 -19.30 -5.49 -0.65
C LEU A 95 -20.41 -5.17 -1.68
N ASP A 96 -20.67 -3.88 -1.94
CA ASP A 96 -21.61 -3.49 -3.02
C ASP A 96 -20.98 -3.72 -4.39
N CYS A 97 -19.70 -3.43 -4.54
CA CYS A 97 -18.97 -3.71 -5.78
C CYS A 97 -19.04 -5.21 -6.15
N LEU A 98 -18.97 -6.10 -5.16
CA LEU A 98 -19.09 -7.54 -5.37
C LEU A 98 -20.48 -8.00 -5.90
N LYS A 99 -21.50 -7.16 -5.92
CA LYS A 99 -22.82 -7.46 -6.52
C LYS A 99 -22.83 -7.32 -8.04
N SER A 100 -21.77 -6.76 -8.64
CA SER A 100 -21.74 -6.42 -10.06
C SER A 100 -21.49 -7.64 -10.96
N GLU A 101 -22.36 -7.87 -11.92
CA GLU A 101 -22.16 -8.86 -12.98
C GLU A 101 -21.07 -8.43 -13.98
N LYS A 102 -20.87 -7.11 -14.19
CA LYS A 102 -19.75 -6.62 -15.02
C LYS A 102 -18.42 -6.91 -14.37
N LEU A 103 -18.33 -6.75 -13.04
CA LEU A 103 -17.14 -7.10 -12.28
C LEU A 103 -16.85 -8.61 -12.40
N LYS A 104 -17.87 -9.45 -12.38
CA LYS A 104 -17.73 -10.89 -12.61
C LYS A 104 -17.10 -11.18 -13.97
N LEU A 105 -17.62 -10.57 -15.04
CA LEU A 105 -17.06 -10.74 -16.40
C LEU A 105 -15.60 -10.31 -16.45
N TYR A 106 -15.26 -9.18 -15.83
CA TYR A 106 -13.90 -8.68 -15.74
C TYR A 106 -12.96 -9.66 -15.03
N LEU A 107 -13.32 -10.12 -13.84
CA LEU A 107 -12.49 -11.04 -13.05
C LEU A 107 -12.36 -12.41 -13.72
N GLN A 108 -13.42 -12.91 -14.35
CA GLN A 108 -13.37 -14.15 -15.16
C GLN A 108 -12.39 -13.99 -16.32
N PHE A 109 -12.43 -12.87 -17.03
CA PHE A 109 -11.51 -12.61 -18.13
C PHE A 109 -10.05 -12.60 -17.66
N LEU A 110 -9.75 -11.94 -16.54
CA LEU A 110 -8.39 -11.94 -15.97
C LEU A 110 -7.93 -13.34 -15.54
N ARG A 111 -8.84 -14.14 -14.95
CA ARG A 111 -8.52 -15.50 -14.55
C ARG A 111 -8.17 -16.38 -15.75
N ASP A 112 -8.93 -16.25 -16.83
CA ASP A 112 -8.93 -17.20 -17.97
C ASP A 112 -7.92 -16.83 -19.08
N ASN A 113 -7.31 -15.63 -19.02
CA ASN A 113 -6.33 -15.17 -20.00
C ASN A 113 -4.94 -14.96 -19.36
N ASP A 114 -3.90 -14.82 -20.18
CA ASP A 114 -2.51 -14.55 -19.75
C ASP A 114 -2.31 -13.08 -19.36
N LEU A 115 -3.25 -12.57 -18.60
CA LEU A 115 -3.18 -11.31 -17.86
C LEU A 115 -3.06 -11.58 -16.38
N TYR A 116 -2.16 -10.86 -15.74
CA TYR A 116 -1.92 -10.90 -14.31
C TYR A 116 -2.18 -9.52 -13.73
N VAL A 117 -2.35 -9.45 -12.44
CA VAL A 117 -2.50 -8.19 -11.72
C VAL A 117 -1.24 -7.87 -10.94
N HIS A 118 -0.94 -6.60 -10.81
CA HIS A 118 0.13 -6.11 -9.95
C HIS A 118 -0.34 -4.87 -9.21
N TYR A 119 0.18 -4.64 -8.01
CA TYR A 119 -0.04 -3.40 -7.29
C TYR A 119 0.98 -3.15 -6.18
N SER A 120 1.15 -1.88 -5.85
CA SER A 120 1.73 -1.39 -4.60
C SER A 120 0.64 -0.69 -3.81
N SER A 121 0.37 -1.15 -2.58
CA SER A 121 -0.61 -0.56 -1.67
C SER A 121 0.11 0.07 -0.48
N LEU A 122 -0.26 1.30 -0.13
CA LEU A 122 0.29 2.06 0.98
C LEU A 122 -0.81 2.43 1.96
N ASN A 123 -0.74 1.91 3.18
CA ASN A 123 -1.50 2.42 4.31
C ASN A 123 -0.79 3.68 4.84
N ILE A 124 -1.40 4.85 4.60
CA ILE A 124 -0.77 6.14 4.89
C ILE A 124 -0.59 6.42 6.37
N LEU A 125 -1.49 5.95 7.23
CA LEU A 125 -1.31 6.08 8.69
C LEU A 125 -0.15 5.19 9.15
N TYR A 126 -0.10 3.93 8.71
CA TYR A 126 1.00 3.02 9.04
C TYR A 126 2.35 3.60 8.60
N TRP A 127 2.43 4.11 7.37
CA TRP A 127 3.61 4.79 6.86
C TRP A 127 4.06 5.95 7.74
N SER A 128 3.09 6.75 8.19
CA SER A 128 3.37 7.93 9.04
C SER A 128 3.92 7.59 10.43
N LEU A 129 3.85 6.33 10.86
CA LEU A 129 4.27 5.89 12.19
C LEU A 129 5.59 5.10 12.21
N VAL A 130 5.97 4.50 11.06
CA VAL A 130 7.11 3.55 11.02
C VAL A 130 8.42 4.18 11.45
N ASP A 131 8.65 5.45 11.16
CA ASP A 131 9.89 6.16 11.46
C ASP A 131 10.08 6.44 12.95
N ILE A 132 9.01 6.47 13.75
CA ILE A 132 9.10 6.51 15.22
C ILE A 132 9.80 5.25 15.73
N VAL A 133 9.35 4.08 15.25
CA VAL A 133 9.91 2.78 15.66
C VAL A 133 11.32 2.59 15.12
N ASP A 134 11.56 2.94 13.86
CA ASP A 134 12.89 2.83 13.24
C ASP A 134 13.90 3.74 13.92
N SER A 135 13.52 4.99 14.27
CA SER A 135 14.34 5.90 15.06
C SER A 135 14.69 5.32 16.43
N ALA A 136 13.69 4.74 17.11
CA ALA A 136 13.90 4.12 18.41
C ALA A 136 14.88 2.93 18.33
N ILE A 137 14.71 2.05 17.33
CA ILE A 137 15.57 0.88 17.09
C ILE A 137 17.02 1.31 16.82
N VAL A 138 17.25 2.26 15.93
CA VAL A 138 18.60 2.77 15.61
C VAL A 138 19.24 3.42 16.85
N SER A 139 18.44 3.93 17.75
CA SER A 139 18.93 4.50 19.01
C SER A 139 19.20 3.44 20.10
N SER A 140 18.90 2.16 19.88
CA SER A 140 19.15 1.07 20.84
C SER A 140 20.05 -0.01 20.26
N ASP A 141 21.25 -0.18 20.80
CA ASP A 141 22.21 -1.18 20.34
C ASP A 141 21.68 -2.62 20.49
N ALA A 142 20.88 -2.88 21.51
CA ALA A 142 20.25 -4.18 21.72
C ALA A 142 19.12 -4.43 20.71
N ALA A 143 18.28 -3.43 20.43
CA ALA A 143 17.16 -3.55 19.51
C ALA A 143 17.59 -3.77 18.06
N GLN A 144 18.70 -3.18 17.62
CA GLN A 144 19.27 -3.37 16.28
C GLN A 144 19.58 -4.85 15.95
N GLN A 145 19.81 -5.69 16.96
CA GLN A 145 20.13 -7.11 16.80
C GLN A 145 18.88 -8.03 16.67
N LEU A 146 17.69 -7.48 16.93
CA LEU A 146 16.45 -8.30 16.98
C LEU A 146 15.81 -8.58 15.62
N GLY A 147 16.29 -7.93 14.58
CA GLY A 147 15.90 -8.18 13.19
C GLY A 147 14.55 -7.60 12.77
N PRO A 148 14.22 -7.69 11.46
CA PRO A 148 13.07 -6.97 10.88
C PRO A 148 11.72 -7.47 11.34
N GLN A 149 11.55 -8.74 11.70
CA GLN A 149 10.27 -9.26 12.20
C GLN A 149 9.88 -8.60 13.53
N PHE A 150 10.84 -8.43 14.43
CA PHE A 150 10.61 -7.75 15.69
C PHE A 150 10.22 -6.28 15.46
N SER A 151 10.96 -5.56 14.61
CA SER A 151 10.60 -4.18 14.22
C SER A 151 9.17 -4.08 13.68
N ASN A 152 8.78 -5.01 12.80
CA ASN A 152 7.44 -5.02 12.22
C ASN A 152 6.33 -5.29 13.28
N HIS A 153 6.61 -6.10 14.31
CA HIS A 153 5.68 -6.27 15.44
C HIS A 153 5.49 -4.97 16.22
N LEU A 154 6.58 -4.25 16.51
CA LEU A 154 6.48 -2.96 17.20
C LEU A 154 5.70 -1.93 16.38
N LYS A 155 5.96 -1.85 15.07
CA LYS A 155 5.23 -0.99 14.13
C LYS A 155 3.75 -1.33 14.09
N ASN A 156 3.41 -2.63 14.07
CA ASN A 156 2.03 -3.09 14.09
C ASN A 156 1.30 -2.66 15.38
N ASP A 157 1.92 -2.83 16.54
CA ASP A 157 1.29 -2.51 17.81
C ASP A 157 1.15 -0.99 18.02
N LEU A 158 2.15 -0.21 17.58
CA LEU A 158 2.03 1.25 17.55
C LEU A 158 0.91 1.69 16.60
N TYR A 159 0.78 1.09 15.42
CA TYR A 159 -0.32 1.36 14.50
C TYR A 159 -1.68 1.04 15.10
N LYS A 160 -1.85 -0.12 15.73
CA LYS A 160 -3.10 -0.52 16.40
C LYS A 160 -3.48 0.46 17.50
N LEU A 161 -2.53 0.82 18.36
CA LEU A 161 -2.73 1.84 19.40
C LEU A 161 -3.15 3.17 18.79
N SER A 162 -2.43 3.63 17.76
CA SER A 162 -2.72 4.91 17.09
C SER A 162 -4.12 4.93 16.47
N ARG A 163 -4.63 3.78 16.02
CA ARG A 163 -6.01 3.64 15.53
C ARG A 163 -7.04 3.79 16.64
N LEU A 164 -6.74 3.30 17.85
CA LEU A 164 -7.62 3.40 19.02
C LEU A 164 -7.61 4.81 19.62
N GLU A 165 -6.44 5.46 19.61
CA GLU A 165 -6.19 6.76 20.22
C GLU A 165 -5.93 7.84 19.17
N ILE A 166 -6.65 7.78 18.04
CA ILE A 166 -6.32 8.61 16.85
C ILE A 166 -6.34 10.11 17.15
N ASP A 167 -7.30 10.58 17.95
CA ASP A 167 -7.40 12.00 18.29
C ASP A 167 -6.21 12.46 19.15
N ALA A 168 -5.78 11.62 20.10
CA ALA A 168 -4.60 11.91 20.93
C ALA A 168 -3.30 11.88 20.11
N VAL A 169 -3.20 10.99 19.12
CA VAL A 169 -2.05 10.92 18.20
C VAL A 169 -2.00 12.14 17.28
N ILE A 170 -3.14 12.60 16.75
CA ILE A 170 -3.22 13.83 15.93
C ILE A 170 -2.77 15.03 16.76
N ASP A 171 -3.29 15.19 17.99
CA ASP A 171 -2.90 16.25 18.90
C ASP A 171 -1.39 16.23 19.22
N LEU A 172 -0.85 15.03 19.55
CA LEU A 172 0.58 14.83 19.78
C LEU A 172 1.41 15.25 18.55
N PHE A 173 1.04 14.79 17.36
CA PHE A 173 1.75 15.11 16.13
C PHE A 173 1.71 16.60 15.83
N TYR A 174 0.56 17.24 16.02
CA TYR A 174 0.43 18.68 15.79
C TYR A 174 1.26 19.50 16.78
N ARG A 175 1.20 19.21 18.07
CA ARG A 175 1.96 19.95 19.10
C ARG A 175 3.47 19.86 18.95
N TYR A 176 3.98 18.75 18.45
CA TYR A 176 5.39 18.51 18.26
C TYR A 176 5.91 18.71 16.83
N GLU A 177 5.08 19.29 15.94
CA GLU A 177 5.45 19.55 14.53
C GLU A 177 5.92 18.28 13.78
N TYR A 178 5.39 17.10 14.20
CA TYR A 178 5.79 15.81 13.65
C TYR A 178 5.64 15.78 12.11
N PRO A 179 6.62 15.22 11.35
CA PRO A 179 7.77 14.41 11.78
C PRO A 179 9.07 15.22 11.99
N ASN A 180 9.01 16.51 12.27
CA ASN A 180 10.20 17.33 12.52
C ASN A 180 10.35 17.66 14.02
N ILE A 181 10.54 16.62 14.85
CA ILE A 181 10.67 16.78 16.30
C ILE A 181 11.95 17.56 16.61
N LYS A 182 11.82 18.76 17.22
CA LYS A 182 12.95 19.57 17.59
C LYS A 182 13.75 18.88 18.71
N SER A 183 15.06 19.08 18.73
CA SER A 183 15.96 18.37 19.66
C SER A 183 15.62 18.55 21.14
N ASP A 184 15.11 19.72 21.54
CA ASP A 184 14.63 19.99 22.90
C ASP A 184 13.27 19.36 23.22
N SER A 185 12.55 18.95 22.20
CA SER A 185 11.21 18.35 22.27
C SER A 185 11.22 16.82 22.20
N VAL A 186 12.37 16.18 21.94
CA VAL A 186 12.49 14.70 21.84
C VAL A 186 12.06 14.02 23.15
N LEU A 187 12.50 14.53 24.30
CA LEU A 187 12.19 13.96 25.59
C LEU A 187 10.70 14.05 25.91
N PRO A 188 10.06 15.24 25.88
CA PRO A 188 8.64 15.35 26.16
C PRO A 188 7.78 14.60 25.12
N PHE A 189 8.16 14.57 23.83
CA PHE A 189 7.48 13.77 22.82
C PHE A 189 7.45 12.27 23.21
N ILE A 190 8.60 11.69 23.57
CA ILE A 190 8.67 10.29 24.01
C ILE A 190 7.83 10.04 25.27
N GLU A 191 7.85 10.96 26.25
CA GLU A 191 7.07 10.84 27.47
C GLU A 191 5.58 10.82 27.18
N GLU A 192 5.10 11.73 26.37
CA GLU A 192 3.68 11.80 26.01
C GLU A 192 3.24 10.64 25.12
N LEU A 193 4.05 10.26 24.12
CA LEU A 193 3.77 9.08 23.31
C LEU A 193 3.66 7.82 24.16
N THR A 194 4.62 7.60 25.07
CA THR A 194 4.61 6.41 25.94
C THR A 194 3.51 6.44 26.99
N SER A 195 2.97 7.61 27.37
CA SER A 195 1.82 7.70 28.27
C SER A 195 0.54 7.14 27.65
N LEU A 196 0.42 7.18 26.31
CA LEU A 196 -0.70 6.54 25.60
C LEU A 196 -0.67 5.02 25.74
N PHE A 197 0.49 4.43 26.03
CA PHE A 197 0.61 2.97 26.21
C PHE A 197 0.00 2.49 27.52
N ASP A 198 -0.06 3.33 28.55
CA ASP A 198 -0.45 2.92 29.91
C ASP A 198 -1.84 2.31 30.02
N ALA A 199 -2.77 2.74 29.15
CA ALA A 199 -4.12 2.18 29.11
C ALA A 199 -4.20 0.78 28.48
N TYR A 200 -3.19 0.37 27.71
CA TYR A 200 -3.22 -0.83 26.85
C TYR A 200 -2.15 -1.86 27.22
N ILE A 201 -1.08 -1.44 27.88
CA ILE A 201 0.13 -2.24 28.08
C ILE A 201 -0.12 -3.53 28.88
N ASP A 202 -1.13 -3.52 29.76
CA ASP A 202 -1.49 -4.70 30.57
C ASP A 202 -2.46 -5.64 29.83
N THR A 203 -2.90 -5.28 28.63
CA THR A 203 -3.76 -6.16 27.84
C THR A 203 -2.91 -7.21 27.10
N PRO A 204 -3.34 -8.49 27.03
CA PRO A 204 -2.57 -9.55 26.38
C PRO A 204 -2.19 -9.23 24.93
N GLU A 205 -3.02 -8.46 24.24
CA GLU A 205 -2.86 -8.10 22.83
C GLU A 205 -1.67 -7.17 22.58
N PHE A 206 -1.37 -6.27 23.52
CA PHE A 206 -0.36 -5.21 23.34
C PHE A 206 0.86 -5.36 24.24
N HIS A 207 0.77 -6.21 25.28
CA HIS A 207 1.75 -6.26 26.37
C HIS A 207 3.19 -6.38 25.87
N PHE A 208 3.46 -7.32 24.98
CA PHE A 208 4.82 -7.57 24.49
C PHE A 208 5.32 -6.41 23.63
N GLY A 209 4.55 -5.96 22.65
CA GLY A 209 5.00 -4.98 21.67
C GLY A 209 5.12 -3.57 22.28
N LEU A 210 4.09 -3.10 22.99
CA LEU A 210 4.14 -1.76 23.58
C LEU A 210 5.15 -1.66 24.72
N GLU A 211 5.28 -2.69 25.59
CA GLU A 211 6.33 -2.67 26.63
C GLU A 211 7.73 -2.70 26.01
N SER A 212 7.95 -3.53 24.99
CA SER A 212 9.23 -3.55 24.28
C SER A 212 9.56 -2.20 23.66
N LEU A 213 8.59 -1.59 22.96
CA LEU A 213 8.75 -0.25 22.36
C LEU A 213 9.04 0.80 23.44
N ARG A 214 8.35 0.76 24.58
CA ARG A 214 8.59 1.65 25.72
C ARG A 214 10.02 1.54 26.24
N GLN A 215 10.54 0.33 26.38
CA GLN A 215 11.93 0.13 26.84
C GLN A 215 12.95 0.66 25.82
N ILE A 216 12.73 0.44 24.51
CA ILE A 216 13.60 0.95 23.45
C ILE A 216 13.56 2.48 23.40
N LEU A 217 12.38 3.09 23.51
CA LEU A 217 12.22 4.54 23.57
C LEU A 217 12.89 5.17 24.81
N LYS A 218 13.00 4.44 25.94
CA LYS A 218 13.79 4.90 27.09
C LYS A 218 15.27 5.03 26.77
N GLU A 219 15.82 4.17 25.92
CA GLU A 219 17.21 4.29 25.45
C GLU A 219 17.38 5.48 24.51
N ALA A 220 16.45 5.66 23.55
CA ALA A 220 16.42 6.83 22.67
C ALA A 220 16.33 8.14 23.47
N LYS A 221 15.51 8.16 24.53
CA LYS A 221 15.40 9.29 25.46
C LYS A 221 16.73 9.64 26.11
N LYS A 222 17.54 8.63 26.53
CA LYS A 222 18.89 8.88 27.09
C LYS A 222 19.85 9.47 26.08
N LYS A 223 19.75 9.08 24.81
CA LYS A 223 20.55 9.63 23.71
C LYS A 223 20.03 11.00 23.23
N GLY A 224 18.77 11.35 23.53
CA GLY A 224 18.14 12.61 23.14
C GLY A 224 17.90 12.75 21.63
N SER A 225 17.75 11.62 20.90
CA SER A 225 17.63 11.66 19.43
C SER A 225 16.67 10.58 18.90
N LEU A 226 15.90 10.97 17.88
CA LEU A 226 15.04 10.13 17.05
C LEU A 226 15.34 10.47 15.58
N PRO A 227 16.39 9.90 14.97
CA PRO A 227 17.02 10.44 13.76
C PRO A 227 16.14 10.50 12.51
N PHE A 228 15.11 9.64 12.40
CA PHE A 228 14.22 9.63 11.22
C PHE A 228 13.00 10.54 11.35
N ILE A 229 12.84 11.19 12.51
CA ILE A 229 11.77 12.16 12.77
C ILE A 229 12.32 13.48 13.30
N GLN A 230 13.50 13.84 12.81
CA GLN A 230 14.18 15.12 13.02
C GLN A 230 14.70 15.61 11.67
N ASP A 231 14.87 16.91 11.50
CA ASP A 231 15.34 17.56 10.27
C ASP A 231 14.45 17.30 9.03
N GLU A 232 13.15 17.06 9.26
CA GLU A 232 12.12 16.89 8.25
C GLU A 232 11.28 18.17 8.05
N ASP A 233 10.26 18.13 7.18
CA ASP A 233 9.32 19.25 7.03
C ASP A 233 8.23 19.19 8.12
N ASP A 234 7.99 20.34 8.78
CA ASP A 234 6.95 20.44 9.82
C ASP A 234 5.59 19.96 9.30
N TYR A 235 4.93 19.10 10.08
CA TYR A 235 3.59 18.55 9.84
C TYR A 235 3.43 17.62 8.64
N ILE A 236 4.45 17.43 7.79
CA ILE A 236 4.33 16.70 6.52
C ILE A 236 4.72 15.24 6.70
N LEU A 237 3.72 14.37 6.71
CA LEU A 237 3.86 12.93 6.91
C LEU A 237 4.20 12.16 5.62
N LEU A 238 3.79 12.69 4.47
CA LEU A 238 4.12 12.18 3.14
C LEU A 238 4.25 13.36 2.18
N LYS A 239 5.42 13.55 1.62
CA LYS A 239 5.74 14.68 0.73
C LYS A 239 5.14 14.50 -0.67
N ASP A 240 5.28 13.31 -1.22
CA ASP A 240 4.76 12.88 -2.53
C ASP A 240 4.76 11.35 -2.67
N LEU A 241 4.26 10.88 -3.78
CA LEU A 241 4.15 9.45 -4.10
C LEU A 241 5.14 8.98 -5.17
N SER A 242 6.07 9.82 -5.63
CA SER A 242 6.99 9.51 -6.73
C SER A 242 7.80 8.23 -6.50
N HIS A 243 8.15 7.96 -5.24
CA HIS A 243 8.91 6.76 -4.87
C HIS A 243 8.16 5.46 -5.18
N PHE A 244 6.81 5.47 -5.12
CA PHE A 244 5.98 4.33 -5.48
C PHE A 244 5.98 4.08 -7.00
N TYR A 245 6.10 5.12 -7.81
CA TYR A 245 6.27 5.00 -9.26
C TYR A 245 7.69 4.58 -9.64
N LEU A 246 8.71 5.12 -8.98
CA LEU A 246 10.11 4.74 -9.22
C LEU A 246 10.37 3.26 -8.91
N ARG A 247 9.78 2.75 -7.82
CA ARG A 247 10.04 1.39 -7.34
C ARG A 247 9.83 0.31 -8.41
N PRO A 248 8.68 0.14 -9.07
CA PRO A 248 8.53 -0.87 -10.11
C PRO A 248 9.45 -0.64 -11.30
N ILE A 249 9.71 0.61 -11.71
CA ILE A 249 10.60 0.97 -12.81
C ILE A 249 11.99 0.39 -12.60
N TYR A 250 12.59 0.61 -11.43
CA TYR A 250 13.94 0.11 -11.18
C TYR A 250 13.97 -1.38 -10.79
N LEU A 251 12.96 -1.90 -10.12
CA LEU A 251 12.93 -3.33 -9.77
C LEU A 251 12.82 -4.21 -11.01
N PHE A 252 11.89 -3.90 -11.91
CA PHE A 252 11.68 -4.64 -13.15
C PHE A 252 12.34 -3.92 -14.35
N LYS A 253 13.63 -3.62 -14.23
CA LYS A 253 14.39 -2.80 -15.18
C LYS A 253 14.34 -3.29 -16.62
N ASN A 254 14.11 -4.59 -16.86
CA ASN A 254 14.02 -5.22 -18.18
C ASN A 254 12.59 -5.21 -18.74
N SER A 255 11.64 -4.63 -18.01
CA SER A 255 10.23 -4.57 -18.38
C SER A 255 9.87 -3.19 -18.94
N ILE A 256 8.70 -3.10 -19.55
CA ILE A 256 8.12 -1.84 -20.05
C ILE A 256 7.05 -1.41 -19.03
N HIS A 257 7.05 -0.13 -18.65
CA HIS A 257 6.10 0.44 -17.72
C HIS A 257 5.28 1.55 -18.38
N ILE A 258 3.97 1.38 -18.45
CA ILE A 258 3.04 2.30 -19.12
C ILE A 258 2.06 2.83 -18.06
N PHE A 259 2.22 4.08 -17.68
CA PHE A 259 1.41 4.76 -16.68
C PHE A 259 0.31 5.60 -17.32
N ASP A 260 -0.86 5.72 -16.65
CA ASP A 260 -1.80 6.79 -16.98
C ASP A 260 -1.16 8.16 -16.71
N ASN A 261 -1.61 9.19 -17.40
CA ASN A 261 -1.07 10.53 -17.26
C ASN A 261 -1.32 11.07 -15.84
N GLU A 262 -0.23 11.28 -15.09
CA GLU A 262 -0.19 12.02 -13.83
C GLU A 262 0.90 13.10 -13.95
N ASP A 263 0.48 14.32 -14.22
CA ASP A 263 1.39 15.42 -14.55
C ASP A 263 2.41 15.70 -13.43
N SER A 264 1.98 15.66 -12.16
CA SER A 264 2.86 15.96 -11.04
C SER A 264 3.97 14.91 -10.88
N ILE A 265 3.64 13.64 -11.07
CA ILE A 265 4.60 12.54 -11.03
C ILE A 265 5.52 12.57 -12.25
N SER A 266 4.94 12.76 -13.43
CA SER A 266 5.71 12.87 -14.68
C SER A 266 6.75 14.00 -14.62
N GLU A 267 6.39 15.15 -14.05
CA GLU A 267 7.33 16.26 -13.83
C GLU A 267 8.41 15.88 -12.81
N THR A 268 8.03 15.30 -11.66
CA THR A 268 8.99 14.89 -10.62
C THR A 268 9.97 13.84 -11.14
N LEU A 269 9.50 12.86 -11.93
CA LEU A 269 10.38 11.81 -12.47
C LEU A 269 11.42 12.34 -13.47
N LYS A 270 11.18 13.47 -14.11
CA LYS A 270 12.18 14.13 -14.98
C LYS A 270 13.41 14.64 -14.20
N ASP A 271 13.25 14.87 -12.90
CA ASP A 271 14.35 15.29 -12.04
C ASP A 271 15.32 14.14 -11.70
N TYR A 272 14.91 12.90 -11.92
CA TYR A 272 15.72 11.73 -11.65
C TYR A 272 16.36 11.16 -12.92
N LYS A 273 17.63 10.80 -12.82
CA LYS A 273 18.32 9.95 -13.77
C LYS A 273 18.51 8.58 -13.12
N ILE A 274 17.70 7.60 -13.55
CA ILE A 274 17.74 6.25 -12.96
C ILE A 274 18.90 5.49 -13.60
N LEU A 275 19.87 5.06 -12.77
CA LEU A 275 21.13 4.45 -13.20
C LEU A 275 21.28 3.05 -12.62
N ASP A 276 21.73 2.11 -13.45
CA ASP A 276 22.23 0.78 -13.08
C ASP A 276 23.71 0.70 -13.49
N GLY A 277 24.61 1.19 -12.64
CA GLY A 277 25.99 1.46 -13.00
C GLY A 277 26.12 2.60 -14.02
N GLU A 278 26.65 2.29 -15.21
CA GLU A 278 26.78 3.29 -16.28
C GLU A 278 25.53 3.40 -17.18
N ASP A 279 24.59 2.46 -17.07
CA ASP A 279 23.41 2.37 -17.92
C ASP A 279 22.25 3.21 -17.35
N GLU A 280 21.68 4.09 -18.19
CA GLU A 280 20.47 4.84 -17.85
C GLU A 280 19.20 4.03 -18.18
N ILE A 281 18.33 3.86 -17.21
CA ILE A 281 17.05 3.16 -17.35
C ILE A 281 15.98 4.11 -17.88
N LYS A 282 15.40 3.78 -19.06
CA LYS A 282 14.35 4.56 -19.76
C LYS A 282 13.21 3.64 -20.22
N ASN A 283 12.72 2.81 -19.31
CA ASN A 283 11.76 1.75 -19.62
C ASN A 283 10.32 2.13 -19.26
N TYR A 284 10.01 3.40 -19.08
CA TYR A 284 8.68 3.88 -18.72
C TYR A 284 8.17 4.99 -19.61
N THR A 285 6.85 5.12 -19.69
CA THR A 285 6.14 6.18 -20.40
C THR A 285 4.82 6.51 -19.72
N PHE A 286 4.34 7.73 -19.94
CA PHE A 286 3.01 8.18 -19.53
C PHE A 286 2.16 8.36 -20.78
N VAL A 287 0.91 7.88 -20.76
CA VAL A 287 -0.02 7.94 -21.90
C VAL A 287 -1.43 8.32 -21.45
N ASP A 288 -2.24 8.86 -22.35
CA ASP A 288 -3.66 9.11 -22.08
C ASP A 288 -4.43 7.77 -22.06
N SER A 289 -5.08 7.45 -20.96
CA SER A 289 -5.88 6.22 -20.79
C SER A 289 -6.93 6.00 -21.88
N LYS A 290 -7.42 7.07 -22.53
CA LYS A 290 -8.34 6.95 -23.65
C LYS A 290 -7.76 6.22 -24.86
N THR A 291 -6.43 6.22 -25.00
CA THR A 291 -5.72 5.58 -26.11
C THR A 291 -5.23 4.17 -25.78
N GLU A 292 -5.27 3.76 -24.49
CA GLU A 292 -4.71 2.49 -24.03
C GLU A 292 -5.73 1.70 -23.19
N GLN A 293 -6.31 0.66 -23.78
CA GLN A 293 -7.36 -0.14 -23.16
C GLN A 293 -6.92 -0.86 -21.89
N LEU A 294 -5.65 -1.29 -21.82
CA LEU A 294 -5.15 -1.99 -20.63
C LEU A 294 -4.97 -1.05 -19.44
N ILE A 295 -4.73 0.25 -19.64
CA ILE A 295 -4.79 1.25 -18.58
C ILE A 295 -6.23 1.41 -18.08
N GLN A 296 -7.21 1.50 -18.99
CA GLN A 296 -8.62 1.59 -18.60
C GLN A 296 -9.07 0.39 -17.76
N LEU A 297 -8.59 -0.81 -18.10
CA LEU A 297 -8.86 -2.02 -17.31
C LEU A 297 -8.03 -2.04 -16.01
N SER A 298 -6.89 -1.38 -15.97
CA SER A 298 -6.10 -1.19 -14.74
C SER A 298 -6.84 -0.29 -13.73
N ASP A 299 -7.53 0.78 -14.18
CA ASP A 299 -8.42 1.61 -13.34
C ASP A 299 -9.48 0.74 -12.63
N VAL A 300 -10.06 -0.23 -13.36
CA VAL A 300 -11.05 -1.14 -12.76
C VAL A 300 -10.44 -1.96 -11.63
N PHE A 301 -9.23 -2.47 -11.83
CA PHE A 301 -8.55 -3.29 -10.81
C PHE A 301 -8.13 -2.47 -9.60
N VAL A 302 -7.44 -1.34 -9.79
CA VAL A 302 -6.96 -0.52 -8.67
C VAL A 302 -8.12 0.09 -7.90
N GLY A 303 -9.20 0.49 -8.59
CA GLY A 303 -10.43 0.94 -7.95
C GLY A 303 -11.04 -0.13 -7.03
N LEU A 304 -11.07 -1.39 -7.45
CA LEU A 304 -11.53 -2.51 -6.63
C LEU A 304 -10.61 -2.75 -5.43
N ILE A 305 -9.28 -2.75 -5.62
CA ILE A 305 -8.31 -2.92 -4.53
C ILE A 305 -8.42 -1.75 -3.53
N GLY A 306 -8.58 -0.51 -3.99
CA GLY A 306 -8.81 0.63 -3.11
C GLY A 306 -10.08 0.48 -2.26
N LYS A 307 -11.18 -0.10 -2.81
CA LYS A 307 -12.37 -0.43 -2.03
C LYS A 307 -12.13 -1.55 -1.04
N LEU A 308 -11.37 -2.58 -1.42
CA LEU A 308 -11.00 -3.69 -0.56
C LEU A 308 -10.16 -3.20 0.63
N THR A 309 -9.09 -2.45 0.39
CA THR A 309 -8.21 -1.96 1.46
C THR A 309 -8.95 -1.03 2.42
N ASN A 310 -9.81 -0.14 1.91
CA ASN A 310 -10.66 0.68 2.79
C ASN A 310 -11.62 -0.18 3.63
N TYR A 311 -12.20 -1.25 3.07
CA TYR A 311 -13.05 -2.18 3.82
C TYR A 311 -12.24 -2.89 4.93
N LEU A 312 -11.03 -3.37 4.63
CA LEU A 312 -10.14 -4.00 5.62
C LEU A 312 -9.78 -3.02 6.73
N ASN A 313 -9.37 -1.81 6.38
CA ASN A 313 -8.97 -0.77 7.33
C ASN A 313 -10.13 -0.28 8.22
N THR A 314 -11.38 -0.40 7.80
CA THR A 314 -12.54 0.08 8.55
C THR A 314 -13.38 -1.02 9.20
N SER A 315 -13.03 -2.29 8.97
CA SER A 315 -13.76 -3.43 9.53
C SER A 315 -12.97 -4.14 10.61
N THR A 316 -13.64 -4.55 11.68
CA THR A 316 -13.10 -5.52 12.65
C THR A 316 -13.15 -6.93 12.06
N ARG A 317 -12.36 -7.85 12.62
CA ARG A 317 -12.41 -9.27 12.23
C ARG A 317 -13.79 -9.88 12.41
N GLU A 318 -14.47 -9.54 13.52
CA GLU A 318 -15.85 -9.98 13.77
C GLU A 318 -16.82 -9.45 12.71
N LYS A 319 -16.67 -8.16 12.33
CA LYS A 319 -17.49 -7.60 11.25
C LYS A 319 -17.28 -8.34 9.93
N ILE A 320 -16.03 -8.67 9.58
CA ILE A 320 -15.71 -9.45 8.38
C ILE A 320 -16.40 -10.82 8.44
N ASP A 321 -16.32 -11.53 9.57
CA ASP A 321 -16.96 -12.83 9.74
C ASP A 321 -18.49 -12.76 9.53
N ASN A 322 -19.13 -11.77 10.13
CA ASN A 322 -20.57 -11.56 10.00
C ASN A 322 -20.97 -11.19 8.57
N ASP A 323 -20.26 -10.27 7.93
CA ASP A 323 -20.54 -9.85 6.56
C ASP A 323 -20.42 -11.03 5.59
N PHE A 324 -19.39 -11.87 5.75
CA PHE A 324 -19.12 -13.00 4.84
C PHE A 324 -20.09 -14.20 5.01
N GLN A 325 -20.82 -14.26 6.12
CA GLN A 325 -21.93 -15.23 6.29
C GLN A 325 -23.18 -14.87 5.48
N THR A 326 -23.34 -13.62 5.10
CA THR A 326 -24.55 -13.09 4.47
C THR A 326 -24.39 -12.72 2.99
N LEU A 327 -23.26 -13.05 2.37
CA LEU A 327 -22.99 -12.74 0.98
C LEU A 327 -23.96 -13.48 0.03
N THR A 328 -24.47 -12.74 -0.96
CA THR A 328 -25.22 -13.33 -2.07
C THR A 328 -24.34 -14.21 -2.97
N ALA A 329 -24.94 -15.07 -3.78
CA ALA A 329 -24.19 -15.94 -4.69
C ALA A 329 -23.27 -15.16 -5.66
N THR A 330 -23.71 -14.00 -6.16
CA THR A 330 -22.87 -13.13 -7.01
C THR A 330 -21.68 -12.57 -6.24
N GLN A 331 -21.89 -12.10 -5.01
CA GLN A 331 -20.81 -11.59 -4.16
C GLN A 331 -19.79 -12.70 -3.82
N GLN A 332 -20.27 -13.89 -3.50
CA GLN A 332 -19.42 -15.06 -3.25
C GLN A 332 -18.57 -15.40 -4.49
N SER A 333 -19.20 -15.46 -5.66
CA SER A 333 -18.50 -15.71 -6.93
C SER A 333 -17.43 -14.65 -7.21
N ASN A 334 -17.74 -13.37 -6.99
CA ASN A 334 -16.81 -12.27 -7.27
C ASN A 334 -15.62 -12.22 -6.32
N ILE A 335 -15.83 -12.49 -5.02
CA ILE A 335 -14.70 -12.55 -4.09
C ILE A 335 -13.81 -13.78 -4.37
N ASP A 336 -14.40 -14.94 -4.72
CA ASP A 336 -13.61 -16.12 -5.08
C ASP A 336 -12.79 -15.88 -6.35
N LEU A 337 -13.35 -15.22 -7.35
CA LEU A 337 -12.65 -14.82 -8.57
C LEU A 337 -11.52 -13.82 -8.27
N LEU A 338 -11.77 -12.81 -7.42
CA LEU A 338 -10.74 -11.86 -7.02
C LEU A 338 -9.57 -12.57 -6.32
N ILE A 339 -9.85 -13.48 -5.39
CA ILE A 339 -8.82 -14.30 -4.73
C ILE A 339 -8.04 -15.10 -5.74
N GLN A 340 -8.71 -15.78 -6.69
CA GLN A 340 -8.06 -16.56 -7.75
C GLN A 340 -7.16 -15.73 -8.63
N VAL A 341 -7.57 -14.51 -9.02
CA VAL A 341 -6.77 -13.59 -9.84
C VAL A 341 -5.53 -13.10 -9.09
N ILE A 342 -5.68 -12.75 -7.80
CA ILE A 342 -4.56 -12.36 -6.95
C ILE A 342 -3.58 -13.53 -6.78
N ASP A 343 -4.08 -14.73 -6.47
CA ASP A 343 -3.25 -15.93 -6.27
C ASP A 343 -2.54 -16.36 -7.55
N LYS A 344 -3.23 -16.31 -8.70
CA LYS A 344 -2.63 -16.54 -10.03
C LYS A 344 -1.43 -15.62 -10.26
N SER A 345 -1.59 -14.32 -9.92
CA SER A 345 -0.56 -13.32 -10.12
C SER A 345 0.61 -13.49 -9.15
N HIS A 346 0.31 -13.76 -7.88
CA HIS A 346 1.31 -14.07 -6.85
C HIS A 346 2.14 -15.31 -7.22
N ASN A 347 1.48 -16.38 -7.67
CA ASN A 347 2.15 -17.61 -8.10
C ASN A 347 2.99 -17.42 -9.37
N LYS A 348 2.59 -16.48 -10.25
CA LYS A 348 3.37 -16.12 -11.42
C LYS A 348 4.65 -15.40 -11.03
N ASN A 349 4.54 -14.41 -10.15
CA ASN A 349 5.67 -13.67 -9.61
C ASN A 349 5.26 -12.97 -8.31
N ILE A 350 5.88 -13.33 -7.20
CA ILE A 350 5.60 -12.71 -5.90
C ILE A 350 5.92 -11.21 -5.88
N GLY A 351 6.80 -10.74 -6.77
CA GLY A 351 7.17 -9.32 -6.91
C GLY A 351 6.06 -8.44 -7.49
N PHE A 352 4.98 -9.01 -8.04
CA PHE A 352 3.85 -8.24 -8.55
C PHE A 352 3.00 -7.58 -7.46
N LEU A 353 3.01 -8.15 -6.26
CA LEU A 353 2.18 -7.68 -5.17
C LEU A 353 3.05 -7.11 -4.05
N HIS A 354 2.82 -5.86 -3.71
CA HIS A 354 3.55 -5.16 -2.67
C HIS A 354 2.59 -4.42 -1.75
N ASN A 355 2.69 -4.68 -0.45
CA ASN A 355 1.91 -4.01 0.57
C ASN A 355 2.84 -3.35 1.59
N THR A 356 2.62 -2.06 1.85
CA THR A 356 3.18 -1.32 2.97
C THR A 356 2.05 -1.09 3.95
N ASP A 357 1.86 -2.05 4.86
CA ASP A 357 0.73 -2.10 5.77
C ASP A 357 1.07 -2.82 7.07
N SER A 358 0.24 -2.67 8.09
CA SER A 358 0.37 -3.39 9.35
C SER A 358 -0.01 -4.87 9.21
N PHE A 359 0.53 -5.72 10.09
CA PHE A 359 0.11 -7.13 10.16
C PHE A 359 -1.37 -7.28 10.51
N GLU A 360 -1.93 -6.35 11.30
CA GLU A 360 -3.36 -6.35 11.63
C GLU A 360 -4.20 -6.28 10.36
N GLU A 361 -3.93 -5.32 9.48
CA GLU A 361 -4.73 -5.13 8.27
C GLU A 361 -4.47 -6.24 7.24
N MET A 362 -3.21 -6.67 7.08
CA MET A 362 -2.86 -7.77 6.16
C MET A 362 -3.54 -9.08 6.55
N SER A 363 -3.60 -9.41 7.85
CA SER A 363 -4.22 -10.64 8.34
C SER A 363 -5.73 -10.72 8.12
N LYS A 364 -6.41 -9.57 7.93
CA LYS A 364 -7.84 -9.54 7.60
C LYS A 364 -8.12 -10.11 6.21
N MET A 365 -7.18 -9.98 5.26
CA MET A 365 -7.32 -10.67 3.97
C MET A 365 -7.22 -12.19 4.12
N ASP A 366 -6.36 -12.69 5.00
CA ASP A 366 -6.29 -14.12 5.30
C ASP A 366 -7.59 -14.60 5.96
N ARG A 367 -8.20 -13.77 6.83
CA ARG A 367 -9.52 -14.06 7.41
C ARG A 367 -10.62 -14.18 6.36
N ILE A 368 -10.61 -13.31 5.33
CA ILE A 368 -11.53 -13.43 4.18
C ILE A 368 -11.32 -14.77 3.48
N ARG A 369 -10.08 -15.17 3.21
CA ARG A 369 -9.75 -16.46 2.57
C ARG A 369 -10.24 -17.66 3.39
N GLU A 370 -10.07 -17.63 4.70
CA GLU A 370 -10.56 -18.67 5.62
C GLU A 370 -12.08 -18.78 5.58
N ASN A 371 -12.79 -17.65 5.70
CA ASN A 371 -14.25 -17.61 5.62
C ASN A 371 -14.77 -18.18 4.29
N ARG A 372 -14.07 -17.93 3.17
CA ARG A 372 -14.49 -18.50 1.88
C ARG A 372 -14.24 -20.00 1.77
N LYS A 373 -13.15 -20.52 2.34
CA LYS A 373 -12.88 -21.96 2.38
C LYS A 373 -13.92 -22.72 3.22
N ASN A 374 -14.28 -22.18 4.37
CA ASN A 374 -15.23 -22.81 5.29
C ASN A 374 -16.67 -22.82 4.76
N ASN A 375 -17.04 -21.83 3.93
CA ASN A 375 -18.37 -21.75 3.32
C ASN A 375 -18.49 -22.55 1.99
N ALA A 376 -17.41 -23.12 1.49
CA ALA A 376 -17.37 -23.94 0.28
C ALA A 376 -17.45 -25.45 0.58
N LEU A 377 -17.40 -25.84 1.86
CA LEU A 377 -17.59 -27.19 2.39
C LEU A 377 -19.03 -27.38 2.85
#